data_936d60c8bdb96db3707cc6c419e7712f
#
_entry.id   936d60c8bdb96db3707cc6c419e7712f
#
_cell.length_a   1.000
_cell.length_b   1.000
_cell.length_c   1.000
_cell.angle_alpha   90.00
_cell.angle_beta   90.00
_cell.angle_gamma   90.00
#
_symmetry.space_group_name_H-M   'P 1'
#
loop_
_entity.id
_entity.type
_entity.pdbx_description
1 polymer ?
#
loop_
_entity_poly.entity_id
_entity_poly.type
_entity_poly.pdbx_seq_one_letter_code
_entity_poly.pdbx_strand_id
1 'polypeptide(L)'
;MQLSGLLAPGRRPRAPVVELDLFPELSEMDLTRLLARHAIQTASDTLAGFWTGLLNVKLGYALWEAANMPNNRSVKQMQPLAHAAKHWRFEGLAPCGWRQAQTTGGGLALTEVESTFQFKGCPGLYFVGETLDCAGSCGGFNLHWAFGSGLAAGRDAAKHLCSRKR
;
A
#
# COMPACT_ATOMS: atom_id res chain seq x y z
N MET A 1 1.13 3.72 -5.31
CA MET A 1 0.64 2.49 -5.95
C MET A 1 0.37 1.47 -4.86
N GLN A 2 -0.82 0.86 -4.82
CA GLN A 2 -1.11 -0.15 -3.81
C GLN A 2 -0.43 -1.46 -4.22
N LEU A 3 0.36 -2.04 -3.33
CA LEU A 3 1.08 -3.29 -3.54
C LEU A 3 0.11 -4.44 -3.90
N SER A 4 -1.07 -4.45 -3.27
CA SER A 4 -2.14 -5.43 -3.55
C SER A 4 -2.60 -5.44 -5.00
N GLY A 5 -2.60 -4.29 -5.69
CA GLY A 5 -2.95 -4.21 -7.11
C GLY A 5 -1.94 -4.91 -8.04
N LEU A 6 -0.68 -5.01 -7.61
CA LEU A 6 0.35 -5.76 -8.34
C LEU A 6 0.24 -7.27 -8.12
N LEU A 7 -0.40 -7.69 -7.03
CA LEU A 7 -0.58 -9.09 -6.66
C LEU A 7 -1.92 -9.67 -7.15
N ALA A 8 -2.77 -8.86 -7.81
CA ALA A 8 -4.07 -9.29 -8.31
C ALA A 8 -3.93 -10.42 -9.35
N PRO A 9 -4.86 -11.41 -9.38
CA PRO A 9 -4.87 -12.47 -10.37
C PRO A 9 -4.88 -11.88 -11.80
N GLY A 10 -4.02 -12.41 -12.68
CA GLY A 10 -3.90 -11.95 -14.08
C GLY A 10 -2.81 -10.88 -14.31
N ARG A 11 -2.27 -10.25 -13.28
CA ARG A 11 -1.16 -9.28 -13.39
C ARG A 11 0.16 -9.78 -12.81
N ARG A 12 0.31 -11.06 -12.53
CA ARG A 12 1.49 -11.61 -11.87
C ARG A 12 2.74 -11.57 -12.73
N PRO A 13 3.77 -10.77 -12.37
CA PRO A 13 5.12 -11.16 -12.62
C PRO A 13 5.47 -12.36 -11.69
N ARG A 14 6.48 -13.16 -12.04
CA ARG A 14 7.05 -14.19 -11.17
C ARG A 14 7.26 -13.63 -9.76
N ALA A 15 6.84 -14.40 -8.75
CA ALA A 15 6.92 -14.13 -7.31
C ALA A 15 7.47 -12.73 -6.94
N PRO A 16 6.59 -11.76 -6.65
CA PRO A 16 7.03 -10.39 -6.43
C PRO A 16 7.94 -10.31 -5.21
N VAL A 17 9.05 -9.63 -5.37
CA VAL A 17 9.95 -9.26 -4.28
C VAL A 17 9.67 -7.80 -3.95
N VAL A 18 9.46 -7.51 -2.67
CA VAL A 18 9.34 -6.14 -2.15
C VAL A 18 10.60 -5.83 -1.36
N GLU A 19 11.24 -4.74 -1.71
CA GLU A 19 12.35 -4.18 -0.95
C GLU A 19 11.86 -2.89 -0.28
N LEU A 20 12.06 -2.80 1.03
CA LEU A 20 11.71 -1.63 1.81
C LEU A 20 12.97 -0.87 2.19
N ASP A 21 12.95 0.44 1.96
CA ASP A 21 13.88 1.39 2.54
C ASP A 21 13.18 2.11 3.68
N LEU A 22 13.60 1.87 4.92
CA LEU A 22 12.99 2.47 6.12
C LEU A 22 13.51 3.89 6.41
N PHE A 23 14.58 4.31 5.75
CA PHE A 23 15.22 5.63 5.93
C PHE A 23 15.57 6.24 4.56
N PRO A 24 14.57 6.54 3.71
CA PRO A 24 14.83 6.97 2.33
C PRO A 24 15.63 8.29 2.24
N GLU A 25 15.56 9.12 3.27
CA GLU A 25 16.25 10.41 3.35
C GLU A 25 17.75 10.30 3.69
N LEU A 26 18.23 9.11 4.09
CA LEU A 26 19.62 8.91 4.51
C LEU A 26 20.35 7.96 3.57
N SER A 27 21.62 8.24 3.30
CA SER A 27 22.51 7.25 2.71
C SER A 27 22.79 6.12 3.71
N GLU A 28 23.19 4.92 3.23
CA GLU A 28 23.56 3.81 4.13
C GLU A 28 24.71 4.20 5.08
N MET A 29 25.65 4.99 4.58
CA MET A 29 26.77 5.48 5.38
C MET A 29 26.32 6.44 6.49
N ASP A 30 25.40 7.37 6.17
CA ASP A 30 24.89 8.33 7.15
C ASP A 30 24.00 7.64 8.18
N LEU A 31 23.21 6.64 7.75
CA LEU A 31 22.43 5.81 8.66
C LEU A 31 23.34 5.01 9.58
N THR A 32 24.41 4.41 9.07
CA THR A 32 25.42 3.70 9.88
C THR A 32 25.99 4.62 10.97
N ARG A 33 26.35 5.85 10.61
CA ARG A 33 26.88 6.85 11.55
C ARG A 33 25.83 7.25 12.59
N LEU A 34 24.58 7.45 12.16
CA LEU A 34 23.47 7.77 13.06
C LEU A 34 23.25 6.67 14.08
N LEU A 35 23.14 5.41 13.63
CA LEU A 35 22.93 4.25 14.49
C LEU A 35 24.09 4.05 15.48
N ALA A 36 25.33 4.20 15.01
CA ALA A 36 26.51 4.09 15.85
C ALA A 36 26.54 5.16 16.93
N ARG A 37 26.27 6.42 16.59
CA ARG A 37 26.19 7.52 17.56
C ARG A 37 25.05 7.31 18.55
N HIS A 38 23.87 6.87 18.05
CA HIS A 38 22.71 6.59 18.88
C HIS A 38 22.99 5.45 19.89
N ALA A 39 23.69 4.39 19.45
CA ALA A 39 24.09 3.29 20.34
C ALA A 39 24.99 3.72 21.50
N ILE A 40 25.83 4.75 21.27
CA ILE A 40 26.69 5.32 22.32
C ILE A 40 25.88 6.23 23.26
N GLN A 41 24.97 7.03 22.71
CA GLN A 41 24.28 8.08 23.46
C GLN A 41 23.05 7.56 24.24
N THR A 42 22.51 6.42 23.83
CA THR A 42 21.32 5.85 24.48
C THR A 42 21.70 5.26 25.85
N ALA A 43 21.16 5.85 26.91
CA ALA A 43 21.38 5.40 28.28
C ALA A 43 20.69 4.06 28.62
N SER A 44 19.80 3.56 27.74
CA SER A 44 19.05 2.33 27.97
C SER A 44 19.86 1.11 27.53
N ASP A 45 19.94 0.09 28.39
CA ASP A 45 20.56 -1.19 28.09
C ASP A 45 19.62 -2.15 27.33
N THR A 46 18.36 -1.75 27.08
CA THR A 46 17.39 -2.56 26.40
C THR A 46 17.35 -2.27 24.89
N LEU A 47 16.99 -3.28 24.08
CA LEU A 47 16.78 -3.11 22.66
C LEU A 47 15.59 -2.17 22.37
N ALA A 48 14.56 -2.21 23.21
CA ALA A 48 13.43 -1.29 23.12
C ALA A 48 13.88 0.17 23.27
N GLY A 49 14.74 0.45 24.27
CA GLY A 49 15.31 1.78 24.47
C GLY A 49 16.17 2.23 23.30
N PHE A 50 16.94 1.34 22.70
CA PHE A 50 17.71 1.66 21.48
C PHE A 50 16.82 2.14 20.33
N TRP A 51 15.63 1.53 20.13
CA TRP A 51 14.74 1.92 19.04
C TRP A 51 13.87 3.14 19.34
N THR A 52 13.77 3.53 20.63
CA THR A 52 12.98 4.70 21.01
C THR A 52 13.52 5.97 20.35
N GLY A 53 12.65 6.66 19.60
CA GLY A 53 13.03 7.87 18.86
C GLY A 53 13.60 7.61 17.45
N LEU A 54 13.88 6.37 17.07
CA LEU A 54 14.32 6.00 15.72
C LEU A 54 13.23 5.33 14.90
N LEU A 55 12.64 4.26 15.43
CA LEU A 55 11.60 3.46 14.78
C LEU A 55 10.57 2.99 15.80
N ASN A 56 9.42 2.53 15.29
CA ASN A 56 8.52 1.75 16.13
C ASN A 56 9.26 0.54 16.71
N VAL A 57 9.16 0.33 18.01
CA VAL A 57 9.93 -0.70 18.74
C VAL A 57 9.74 -2.09 18.17
N LYS A 58 8.50 -2.49 17.81
CA LYS A 58 8.23 -3.80 17.21
C LYS A 58 8.90 -3.96 15.83
N LEU A 59 8.89 -2.90 15.03
CA LEU A 59 9.57 -2.88 13.74
C LEU A 59 11.09 -2.98 13.92
N GLY A 60 11.62 -2.27 14.91
CA GLY A 60 13.04 -2.34 15.28
C GLY A 60 13.49 -3.73 15.72
N TYR A 61 12.67 -4.45 16.49
CA TYR A 61 12.97 -5.84 16.86
C TYR A 61 13.03 -6.75 15.63
N ALA A 62 12.03 -6.65 14.74
CA ALA A 62 11.99 -7.45 13.52
C ALA A 62 13.18 -7.14 12.58
N LEU A 63 13.57 -5.86 12.48
CA LEU A 63 14.76 -5.46 11.70
C LEU A 63 16.06 -6.00 12.32
N TRP A 64 16.18 -5.96 13.65
CA TRP A 64 17.33 -6.48 14.39
C TRP A 64 17.54 -7.97 14.11
N GLU A 65 16.46 -8.73 14.14
CA GLU A 65 16.43 -10.15 13.81
C GLU A 65 16.77 -10.39 12.34
N ALA A 66 16.14 -9.66 11.42
CA ALA A 66 16.38 -9.76 9.97
C ALA A 66 17.85 -9.45 9.60
N ALA A 67 18.50 -8.53 10.34
CA ALA A 67 19.91 -8.18 10.17
C ALA A 67 20.86 -9.20 10.85
N ASN A 68 20.34 -10.26 11.48
CA ASN A 68 21.10 -11.23 12.29
C ASN A 68 22.03 -10.53 13.33
N MET A 69 21.50 -9.48 13.96
CA MET A 69 22.29 -8.73 14.90
C MET A 69 22.48 -9.51 16.21
N PRO A 70 23.69 -9.49 16.79
CA PRO A 70 23.93 -10.14 18.08
C PRO A 70 23.23 -9.41 19.21
N ASN A 71 23.07 -10.09 20.35
CA ASN A 71 22.43 -9.51 21.53
C ASN A 71 23.23 -8.34 22.16
N ASN A 72 24.51 -8.19 21.81
CA ASN A 72 25.32 -7.06 22.25
C ASN A 72 25.27 -5.93 21.22
N ARG A 73 25.08 -4.69 21.68
CA ARG A 73 25.00 -3.48 20.84
C ARG A 73 26.40 -2.92 20.56
N SER A 74 27.19 -3.63 19.77
CA SER A 74 28.50 -3.10 19.39
C SER A 74 28.39 -2.06 18.27
N VAL A 75 28.98 -0.89 18.46
CA VAL A 75 29.07 0.17 17.44
C VAL A 75 29.64 -0.33 16.11
N LYS A 76 30.56 -1.30 16.17
CA LYS A 76 31.18 -1.90 14.96
C LYS A 76 30.21 -2.70 14.10
N GLN A 77 29.01 -2.99 14.61
CA GLN A 77 28.02 -3.84 13.94
C GLN A 77 26.81 -3.06 13.38
N MET A 78 26.87 -1.72 13.39
CA MET A 78 25.75 -0.90 12.89
C MET A 78 25.65 -0.87 11.37
N GLN A 79 26.72 -1.17 10.65
CA GLN A 79 26.67 -1.21 9.18
C GLN A 79 25.75 -2.33 8.65
N PRO A 80 25.80 -3.59 9.11
CA PRO A 80 24.82 -4.61 8.68
C PRO A 80 23.37 -4.22 9.02
N LEU A 81 23.14 -3.56 10.17
CA LEU A 81 21.82 -3.07 10.53
C LEU A 81 21.35 -1.95 9.60
N ALA A 82 22.22 -1.01 9.25
CA ALA A 82 21.94 0.05 8.31
C ALA A 82 21.63 -0.52 6.91
N HIS A 83 22.42 -1.48 6.46
CA HIS A 83 22.18 -2.17 5.19
C HIS A 83 20.82 -2.87 5.17
N ALA A 84 20.50 -3.65 6.19
CA ALA A 84 19.20 -4.31 6.31
C ALA A 84 18.03 -3.30 6.35
N ALA A 85 18.21 -2.14 7.00
CA ALA A 85 17.20 -1.09 7.06
C ALA A 85 16.95 -0.39 5.72
N LYS A 86 17.97 -0.34 4.86
CA LYS A 86 17.89 0.24 3.51
C LYS A 86 17.38 -0.74 2.47
N HIS A 87 17.61 -2.04 2.66
CA HIS A 87 17.39 -3.10 1.68
C HIS A 87 16.60 -4.27 2.27
N TRP A 88 15.55 -3.98 3.05
CA TRP A 88 14.77 -5.03 3.68
C TRP A 88 13.86 -5.74 2.69
N ARG A 89 14.21 -6.96 2.34
CA ARG A 89 13.56 -7.74 1.28
C ARG A 89 12.53 -8.71 1.82
N PHE A 90 11.40 -8.77 1.13
CA PHE A 90 10.30 -9.71 1.39
C PHE A 90 9.96 -10.46 0.11
N GLU A 91 9.96 -11.77 0.19
CA GLU A 91 9.66 -12.68 -0.91
C GLU A 91 8.39 -13.50 -0.59
N GLY A 92 7.79 -14.10 -1.62
CA GLY A 92 6.62 -14.96 -1.43
C GLY A 92 5.35 -14.26 -0.95
N LEU A 93 5.25 -12.95 -1.19
CA LEU A 93 4.08 -12.17 -0.78
C LEU A 93 2.83 -12.61 -1.51
N ALA A 94 1.72 -12.75 -0.76
CA ALA A 94 0.40 -13.07 -1.29
C ALA A 94 -0.66 -12.14 -0.66
N PRO A 95 -1.77 -11.88 -1.38
CA PRO A 95 -2.89 -11.13 -0.81
C PRO A 95 -3.49 -11.88 0.39
N CYS A 96 -3.87 -11.14 1.43
CA CYS A 96 -4.48 -11.70 2.65
C CYS A 96 -5.93 -12.18 2.48
N GLY A 97 -6.51 -12.07 1.28
CA GLY A 97 -7.88 -12.47 0.96
C GLY A 97 -8.93 -11.41 1.28
N TRP A 98 -10.18 -11.74 0.95
CA TRP A 98 -11.33 -10.82 0.93
C TRP A 98 -11.63 -10.13 2.25
N ARG A 99 -11.46 -10.80 3.39
CA ARG A 99 -11.78 -10.23 4.71
C ARG A 99 -10.94 -9.01 5.08
N GLN A 100 -9.78 -8.86 4.47
CA GLN A 100 -8.83 -7.78 4.75
C GLN A 100 -8.70 -6.81 3.58
N ALA A 101 -9.36 -7.09 2.46
CA ALA A 101 -9.33 -6.23 1.28
C ALA A 101 -10.06 -4.91 1.56
N GLN A 102 -9.38 -3.79 1.34
CA GLN A 102 -9.98 -2.45 1.38
C GLN A 102 -10.50 -2.03 -0.01
N THR A 103 -9.95 -2.60 -1.07
CA THR A 103 -10.34 -2.38 -2.45
C THR A 103 -10.21 -3.69 -3.23
N THR A 104 -11.03 -3.84 -4.26
CA THR A 104 -11.02 -5.02 -5.12
C THR A 104 -10.62 -4.62 -6.54
N GLY A 105 -9.74 -5.39 -7.14
CA GLY A 105 -9.38 -5.24 -8.55
C GLY A 105 -10.29 -6.07 -9.43
N GLY A 106 -10.52 -5.65 -10.66
CA GLY A 106 -11.43 -6.23 -11.60
C GLY A 106 -12.83 -5.59 -11.54
N GLY A 107 -13.75 -6.10 -12.31
CA GLY A 107 -15.08 -5.53 -12.49
C GLY A 107 -15.42 -5.33 -13.95
N LEU A 108 -16.49 -4.60 -14.25
CA LEU A 108 -16.88 -4.25 -15.61
C LEU A 108 -15.90 -3.22 -16.18
N ALA A 109 -15.39 -3.49 -17.38
CA ALA A 109 -14.47 -2.56 -18.04
C ALA A 109 -15.14 -1.21 -18.32
N LEU A 110 -14.42 -0.11 -18.13
CA LEU A 110 -14.94 1.24 -18.39
C LEU A 110 -15.37 1.44 -19.86
N THR A 111 -14.82 0.65 -20.78
CA THR A 111 -15.21 0.65 -22.19
C THR A 111 -16.62 0.14 -22.45
N GLU A 112 -17.19 -0.60 -21.49
CA GLU A 112 -18.53 -1.18 -21.58
C GLU A 112 -19.65 -0.22 -21.13
N VAL A 113 -19.29 0.92 -20.55
CA VAL A 113 -20.24 1.92 -20.11
C VAL A 113 -20.08 3.23 -20.89
N GLU A 114 -21.16 4.01 -20.95
CA GLU A 114 -21.16 5.37 -21.46
C GLU A 114 -20.52 6.34 -20.45
N SER A 115 -20.32 7.58 -20.86
CA SER A 115 -19.81 8.64 -19.95
C SER A 115 -20.73 8.93 -18.76
N THR A 116 -21.98 8.52 -18.86
CA THR A 116 -23.00 8.58 -17.81
C THR A 116 -23.07 7.34 -16.93
N PHE A 117 -22.17 6.38 -17.15
CA PHE A 117 -22.11 5.07 -16.50
C PHE A 117 -23.28 4.13 -16.81
N GLN A 118 -24.06 4.44 -17.85
CA GLN A 118 -25.05 3.51 -18.39
C GLN A 118 -24.32 2.39 -19.15
N PHE A 119 -24.75 1.15 -18.92
CA PHE A 119 -24.20 0.00 -19.63
C PHE A 119 -24.62 0.02 -21.09
N LYS A 120 -23.66 -0.09 -22.01
CA LYS A 120 -23.90 -0.05 -23.46
C LYS A 120 -24.78 -1.20 -23.97
N GLY A 121 -24.69 -2.37 -23.31
CA GLY A 121 -25.46 -3.56 -23.68
C GLY A 121 -26.89 -3.57 -23.17
N CYS A 122 -27.29 -2.65 -22.26
CA CYS A 122 -28.65 -2.63 -21.70
C CYS A 122 -29.05 -1.21 -21.29
N PRO A 123 -29.84 -0.50 -22.07
CA PRO A 123 -30.33 0.83 -21.70
C PRO A 123 -31.13 0.83 -20.40
N GLY A 124 -30.82 1.77 -19.51
CA GLY A 124 -31.42 1.89 -18.18
C GLY A 124 -30.71 1.12 -17.08
N LEU A 125 -29.66 0.33 -17.40
CA LEU A 125 -28.80 -0.34 -16.43
C LEU A 125 -27.52 0.51 -16.24
N TYR A 126 -27.14 0.76 -14.99
CA TYR A 126 -25.97 1.56 -14.64
C TYR A 126 -25.02 0.78 -13.74
N PHE A 127 -23.72 0.94 -13.97
CA PHE A 127 -22.66 0.40 -13.12
C PHE A 127 -21.82 1.56 -12.57
N VAL A 128 -21.60 1.58 -11.26
CA VAL A 128 -20.92 2.69 -10.58
C VAL A 128 -19.95 2.19 -9.49
N GLY A 129 -19.02 3.03 -9.07
CA GLY A 129 -18.09 2.71 -7.99
C GLY A 129 -17.18 1.52 -8.33
N GLU A 130 -16.98 0.64 -7.37
CA GLU A 130 -16.08 -0.53 -7.47
C GLU A 130 -16.65 -1.69 -8.32
N THR A 131 -17.88 -1.61 -8.81
CA THR A 131 -18.38 -2.55 -9.82
C THR A 131 -17.69 -2.35 -11.17
N LEU A 132 -17.09 -1.19 -11.38
CA LEU A 132 -16.28 -0.86 -12.54
C LEU A 132 -14.81 -1.19 -12.26
N ASP A 133 -14.08 -1.69 -13.28
CA ASP A 133 -12.63 -1.95 -13.18
C ASP A 133 -11.85 -0.62 -13.15
N CYS A 134 -12.00 0.10 -12.05
CA CYS A 134 -11.35 1.36 -11.77
C CYS A 134 -10.95 1.43 -10.31
N ALA A 135 -9.66 1.29 -10.03
CA ALA A 135 -9.12 1.41 -8.69
C ALA A 135 -8.19 2.63 -8.60
N GLY A 136 -8.51 3.54 -7.70
CA GLY A 136 -7.69 4.70 -7.38
C GLY A 136 -6.60 4.38 -6.36
N SER A 137 -5.65 5.29 -6.23
CA SER A 137 -4.63 5.25 -5.17
C SER A 137 -5.26 5.32 -3.79
N CYS A 138 -4.52 4.88 -2.76
CA CYS A 138 -4.91 5.09 -1.37
C CYS A 138 -5.01 6.60 -1.06
N GLY A 139 -5.99 7.00 -0.22
CA GLY A 139 -6.19 8.43 0.11
C GLY A 139 -7.59 8.96 -0.22
N GLY A 140 -8.61 8.10 -0.25
CA GLY A 140 -10.01 8.50 -0.44
C GLY A 140 -10.49 8.54 -1.90
N PHE A 141 -9.61 8.32 -2.88
CA PHE A 141 -9.96 8.36 -4.30
C PHE A 141 -11.04 7.35 -4.68
N ASN A 142 -11.05 6.15 -4.10
CA ASN A 142 -12.06 5.13 -4.37
C ASN A 142 -13.46 5.55 -3.87
N LEU A 143 -13.54 6.21 -2.72
CA LEU A 143 -14.79 6.79 -2.20
C LEU A 143 -15.27 7.94 -3.08
N HIS A 144 -14.37 8.84 -3.50
CA HIS A 144 -14.70 9.91 -4.43
C HIS A 144 -15.23 9.39 -5.77
N TRP A 145 -14.60 8.35 -6.30
CA TRP A 145 -15.05 7.66 -7.50
C TRP A 145 -16.45 7.08 -7.32
N ALA A 146 -16.70 6.38 -6.21
CA ALA A 146 -17.99 5.78 -5.92
C ALA A 146 -19.11 6.82 -5.84
N PHE A 147 -18.89 7.92 -5.11
CA PHE A 147 -19.87 9.01 -5.03
C PHE A 147 -20.03 9.76 -6.35
N GLY A 148 -18.93 10.09 -7.04
CA GLY A 148 -18.97 10.83 -8.30
C GLY A 148 -19.68 10.07 -9.40
N SER A 149 -19.34 8.79 -9.58
CA SER A 149 -19.99 7.92 -10.58
C SER A 149 -21.47 7.68 -10.25
N GLY A 150 -21.80 7.45 -8.97
CA GLY A 150 -23.19 7.31 -8.52
C GLY A 150 -24.03 8.56 -8.77
N LEU A 151 -23.49 9.75 -8.51
CA LEU A 151 -24.17 11.02 -8.78
C LEU A 151 -24.39 11.26 -10.28
N ALA A 152 -23.41 10.94 -11.11
CA ALA A 152 -23.53 11.09 -12.58
C ALA A 152 -24.59 10.14 -13.13
N ALA A 153 -24.55 8.86 -12.73
CA ALA A 153 -25.55 7.87 -13.13
C ALA A 153 -26.97 8.23 -12.68
N GLY A 154 -27.11 8.67 -11.41
CA GLY A 154 -28.42 9.08 -10.87
C GLY A 154 -29.03 10.28 -11.61
N ARG A 155 -28.21 11.26 -11.98
CA ARG A 155 -28.65 12.41 -12.79
C ARG A 155 -29.15 12.00 -14.19
N ASP A 156 -28.43 11.10 -14.82
CA ASP A 156 -28.81 10.59 -16.15
C ASP A 156 -30.08 9.75 -16.09
N ALA A 157 -30.17 8.83 -15.15
CA ALA A 157 -31.36 8.01 -14.93
C ALA A 157 -32.60 8.87 -14.67
N ALA A 158 -32.49 9.93 -13.87
CA ALA A 158 -33.59 10.85 -13.61
C ALA A 158 -34.06 11.57 -14.89
N LYS A 159 -33.14 12.04 -15.76
CA LYS A 159 -33.48 12.67 -17.04
C LYS A 159 -34.23 11.70 -17.95
N HIS A 160 -33.77 10.45 -18.04
CA HIS A 160 -34.43 9.42 -18.84
C HIS A 160 -35.85 9.09 -18.35
N LEU A 161 -36.08 9.02 -17.05
CA LEU A 161 -37.39 8.79 -16.46
C LEU A 161 -38.36 9.96 -16.71
N CYS A 162 -37.87 11.19 -16.62
CA CYS A 162 -38.68 12.40 -16.85
C CYS A 162 -39.05 12.54 -18.32
N SER A 163 -38.17 12.15 -19.26
CA SER A 163 -38.46 12.21 -20.70
C SER A 163 -39.48 11.16 -21.20
N ARG A 164 -39.59 10.01 -20.50
CA ARG A 164 -40.56 8.95 -20.80
C ARG A 164 -42.00 9.27 -20.34
N LYS A 165 -42.18 10.29 -19.49
CA LYS A 165 -43.51 10.71 -18.99
C LYS A 165 -44.17 11.81 -19.85
N ARG A 166 -43.55 12.23 -20.95
CA ARG A 166 -44.08 13.15 -21.96
C ARG A 166 -44.37 12.38 -23.22
#